data_351d95be5f85f0815e8a6578e1a63026
#
_entry.id   351d95be5f85f0815e8a6578e1a63026
#
_cell.length_a   1.000
_cell.length_b   1.000
_cell.length_c   1.000
_cell.angle_alpha   90.00
_cell.angle_beta   90.00
_cell.angle_gamma   90.00
#
_symmetry.space_group_name_H-M   'P 1'
#
loop_
_entity.id
_entity.type
_entity.pdbx_description
1 polymer ?
#
loop_
_entity_poly.entity_id
_entity_poly.type
_entity_poly.pdbx_seq_one_letter_code
_entity_poly.pdbx_strand_id
1 'polypeptide(L)'
;MLTAFGPFVTDMYLPSLPSMGTNFSTTSSMVQLGLTASMAGLAVGQIFFGPLSDRYGRRRPLLTALWLFIFSTILCLYATSIEWFILFRLIQGIAGAGGIVISRSIATDKYTGRELAKMLALIGAVNGIAPVISPIIGGALTDPIGWKGIFCVLLGLGFLLLLGSLRFRESLPPEHRLATRWSDTFHSFRTTLSDRQFVYYVLQMAFAQGVLFAYIASSPLIVQQYYGFSAMAFSLCFAVNAIAIGMGAVLSAKFRHPSDCTVTSCAGMVVMAIAECIALMAGCNFYIYEGLLLALLFCVGLTFTSTTTLAMECQRENSGTASAWLGSICFAAGGIVSPLVGINDILSSTGVIFVLCALASACCIFIALGKRRTGLYLNLIYHKNQSVPNRKSFGAE
;
A
#
# COMPACT_ATOMS: atom_id res chain seq x y z
N MET A 1 8.62 7.07 13.48
CA MET A 1 9.61 6.08 13.04
C MET A 1 9.03 4.68 12.81
N LEU A 2 8.22 4.12 13.72
CA LEU A 2 7.57 2.80 13.49
C LEU A 2 6.77 2.71 12.18
N THR A 3 6.11 3.78 11.77
CA THR A 3 5.32 3.82 10.54
C THR A 3 6.18 3.79 9.26
N ALA A 4 7.39 4.34 9.28
CA ALA A 4 8.33 4.29 8.15
C ALA A 4 8.91 2.89 7.89
N PHE A 5 8.68 1.96 8.82
CA PHE A 5 9.27 0.64 8.79
C PHE A 5 8.92 -0.16 7.53
N GLY A 6 7.66 -0.03 7.06
CA GLY A 6 7.21 -0.68 5.83
C GLY A 6 8.08 -0.33 4.62
N PRO A 7 8.14 0.95 4.20
CA PRO A 7 8.99 1.38 3.10
C PRO A 7 10.47 1.03 3.26
N PHE A 8 11.04 1.11 4.46
CA PHE A 8 12.43 0.68 4.67
C PHE A 8 12.62 -0.82 4.40
N VAL A 9 11.67 -1.65 4.84
CA VAL A 9 11.73 -3.09 4.62
C VAL A 9 11.51 -3.47 3.16
N THR A 10 10.64 -2.75 2.43
CA THR A 10 10.30 -3.08 1.03
C THR A 10 11.24 -2.41 0.03
N ASP A 11 11.62 -1.15 0.25
CA ASP A 11 12.19 -0.33 -0.82
C ASP A 11 13.72 -0.14 -0.70
N MET A 12 14.29 -0.27 0.52
CA MET A 12 15.71 0.00 0.75
C MET A 12 16.64 -0.96 -0.01
N TYR A 13 16.23 -2.19 -0.25
CA TYR A 13 17.07 -3.18 -0.94
C TYR A 13 16.79 -3.26 -2.45
N LEU A 14 15.79 -2.54 -2.97
CA LEU A 14 15.44 -2.55 -4.40
C LEU A 14 16.62 -2.26 -5.33
N PRO A 15 17.50 -1.29 -5.03
CA PRO A 15 18.67 -1.03 -5.88
C PRO A 15 19.63 -2.23 -6.00
N SER A 16 19.60 -3.15 -5.03
CA SER A 16 20.46 -4.34 -5.02
C SER A 16 19.83 -5.58 -5.65
N LEU A 17 18.55 -5.52 -6.11
CA LEU A 17 17.88 -6.67 -6.72
C LEU A 17 18.67 -7.29 -7.89
N PRO A 18 19.25 -6.52 -8.83
CA PRO A 18 20.04 -7.10 -9.91
C PRO A 18 21.23 -7.93 -9.42
N SER A 19 21.95 -7.44 -8.40
CA SER A 19 23.10 -8.15 -7.83
C SER A 19 22.72 -9.41 -7.04
N MET A 20 21.51 -9.46 -6.48
CA MET A 20 21.01 -10.65 -5.79
C MET A 20 20.79 -11.82 -6.75
N GLY A 21 20.34 -11.55 -7.98
CA GLY A 21 20.19 -12.57 -9.02
C GLY A 21 21.51 -13.31 -9.29
N THR A 22 22.60 -12.58 -9.40
CA THR A 22 23.95 -13.15 -9.57
C THR A 22 24.45 -13.87 -8.32
N ASN A 23 24.23 -13.30 -7.13
CA ASN A 23 24.66 -13.90 -5.85
C ASN A 23 23.98 -15.23 -5.54
N PHE A 24 22.68 -15.35 -5.82
CA PHE A 24 21.92 -16.59 -5.62
C PHE A 24 21.90 -17.50 -6.87
N SER A 25 22.58 -17.10 -7.96
CA SER A 25 22.59 -17.82 -9.25
C SER A 25 21.19 -18.17 -9.72
N THR A 26 20.28 -17.17 -9.68
CA THR A 26 18.85 -17.37 -9.93
C THR A 26 18.30 -16.32 -10.91
N THR A 27 17.05 -16.53 -11.34
CA THR A 27 16.35 -15.61 -12.25
C THR A 27 15.87 -14.35 -11.55
N SER A 28 15.66 -13.27 -12.31
CA SER A 28 15.07 -12.02 -11.82
C SER A 28 13.69 -12.24 -11.20
N SER A 29 12.89 -13.16 -11.77
CA SER A 29 11.57 -13.53 -11.22
C SER A 29 11.66 -14.10 -9.80
N MET A 30 12.64 -14.98 -9.54
CA MET A 30 12.83 -15.55 -8.21
C MET A 30 13.26 -14.50 -7.18
N VAL A 31 14.10 -13.53 -7.59
CA VAL A 31 14.46 -12.41 -6.71
C VAL A 31 13.26 -11.52 -6.40
N GLN A 32 12.40 -11.26 -7.39
CA GLN A 32 11.17 -10.51 -7.21
C GLN A 32 10.17 -11.21 -6.27
N LEU A 33 10.18 -12.56 -6.21
CA LEU A 33 9.38 -13.30 -5.23
C LEU A 33 9.76 -12.97 -3.79
N GLY A 34 11.00 -12.53 -3.53
CA GLY A 34 11.39 -12.01 -2.21
C GLY A 34 10.64 -10.71 -1.83
N LEU A 35 10.41 -9.82 -2.80
CA LEU A 35 9.57 -8.63 -2.61
C LEU A 35 8.10 -9.02 -2.42
N THR A 36 7.60 -9.87 -3.31
CA THR A 36 6.25 -10.46 -3.24
C THR A 36 5.95 -11.08 -1.88
N ALA A 37 6.85 -11.91 -1.38
CA ALA A 37 6.71 -12.58 -0.08
C ALA A 37 6.63 -11.56 1.07
N SER A 38 7.47 -10.52 1.03
CA SER A 38 7.40 -9.45 2.01
C SER A 38 6.07 -8.70 1.99
N MET A 39 5.53 -8.40 0.80
CA MET A 39 4.22 -7.75 0.64
C MET A 39 3.07 -8.64 1.10
N ALA A 40 3.11 -9.93 0.75
CA ALA A 40 2.14 -10.91 1.25
C ALA A 40 2.19 -11.00 2.77
N GLY A 41 3.40 -10.99 3.34
CA GLY A 41 3.61 -10.92 4.78
C GLY A 41 3.02 -9.66 5.41
N LEU A 42 3.22 -8.50 4.80
CA LEU A 42 2.63 -7.23 5.24
C LEU A 42 1.09 -7.28 5.20
N ALA A 43 0.51 -7.86 4.13
CA ALA A 43 -0.93 -8.01 4.00
C ALA A 43 -1.52 -8.88 5.13
N VAL A 44 -0.96 -10.06 5.31
CA VAL A 44 -1.38 -11.00 6.36
C VAL A 44 -1.17 -10.40 7.74
N GLY A 45 0.00 -9.82 8.00
CA GLY A 45 0.35 -9.23 9.28
C GLY A 45 -0.58 -8.10 9.71
N GLN A 46 -1.08 -7.27 8.77
CA GLN A 46 -2.03 -6.19 9.09
C GLN A 46 -3.35 -6.73 9.65
N ILE A 47 -3.86 -7.84 9.08
CA ILE A 47 -5.09 -8.49 9.56
C ILE A 47 -4.92 -9.04 10.98
N PHE A 48 -3.72 -9.56 11.32
CA PHE A 48 -3.46 -10.19 12.61
C PHE A 48 -3.07 -9.20 13.70
N PHE A 49 -2.13 -8.28 13.42
CA PHE A 49 -1.61 -7.37 14.45
C PHE A 49 -2.61 -6.32 14.92
N GLY A 50 -3.59 -5.94 14.10
CA GLY A 50 -4.68 -5.04 14.51
C GLY A 50 -5.43 -5.61 15.71
N PRO A 51 -6.23 -6.68 15.52
CA PRO A 51 -7.01 -7.30 16.60
C PRO A 51 -6.14 -7.81 17.76
N LEU A 52 -4.94 -8.32 17.47
CA LEU A 52 -4.01 -8.77 18.50
C LEU A 52 -3.64 -7.64 19.47
N SER A 53 -3.39 -6.44 18.92
CA SER A 53 -3.04 -5.26 19.71
C SER A 53 -4.22 -4.67 20.47
N ASP A 54 -5.45 -4.81 19.95
CA ASP A 54 -6.67 -4.41 20.64
C ASP A 54 -6.99 -5.30 21.83
N ARG A 55 -6.63 -6.58 21.76
CA ARG A 55 -6.89 -7.56 22.80
C ARG A 55 -5.82 -7.60 23.91
N TYR A 56 -4.54 -7.62 23.52
CA TYR A 56 -3.43 -7.82 24.46
C TYR A 56 -2.73 -6.51 24.88
N GLY A 57 -3.24 -5.37 24.40
CA GLY A 57 -2.59 -4.07 24.53
C GLY A 57 -1.57 -3.82 23.43
N ARG A 58 -1.09 -2.59 23.30
CA ARG A 58 -0.21 -2.17 22.19
C ARG A 58 1.23 -2.66 22.36
N ARG A 59 1.72 -2.61 23.61
CA ARG A 59 3.14 -2.86 23.91
C ARG A 59 3.59 -4.29 23.59
N ARG A 60 2.83 -5.29 24.05
CA ARG A 60 3.22 -6.70 23.88
C ARG A 60 3.30 -7.11 22.40
N PRO A 61 2.25 -6.94 21.59
CA PRO A 61 2.31 -7.27 20.16
C PRO A 61 3.37 -6.46 19.39
N LEU A 62 3.61 -5.20 19.78
CA LEU A 62 4.67 -4.40 19.18
C LEU A 62 6.06 -4.99 19.42
N LEU A 63 6.37 -5.35 20.66
CA LEU A 63 7.65 -5.97 21.00
C LEU A 63 7.82 -7.34 20.33
N THR A 64 6.75 -8.15 20.27
CA THR A 64 6.77 -9.43 19.54
C THR A 64 7.05 -9.22 18.06
N ALA A 65 6.41 -8.24 17.42
CA ALA A 65 6.64 -7.90 16.03
C ALA A 65 8.10 -7.46 15.79
N LEU A 66 8.67 -6.62 16.64
CA LEU A 66 10.05 -6.16 16.50
C LEU A 66 11.08 -7.29 16.73
N TRP A 67 10.84 -8.17 17.68
CA TRP A 67 11.68 -9.36 17.87
C TRP A 67 11.61 -10.30 16.66
N LEU A 68 10.39 -10.54 16.14
CA LEU A 68 10.21 -11.38 14.96
C LEU A 68 10.89 -10.76 13.73
N PHE A 69 10.87 -9.42 13.60
CA PHE A 69 11.57 -8.70 12.55
C PHE A 69 13.09 -8.88 12.63
N ILE A 70 13.67 -8.67 13.82
CA ILE A 70 15.11 -8.84 14.06
C ILE A 70 15.52 -10.28 13.71
N PHE A 71 14.77 -11.26 14.22
CA PHE A 71 15.05 -12.67 13.97
C PHE A 71 14.96 -13.02 12.49
N SER A 72 13.90 -12.63 11.79
CA SER A 72 13.75 -12.88 10.36
C SER A 72 14.79 -12.16 9.52
N THR A 73 15.24 -10.95 9.92
CA THR A 73 16.31 -10.22 9.23
C THR A 73 17.65 -10.95 9.37
N ILE A 74 17.94 -11.49 10.55
CA ILE A 74 19.12 -12.35 10.76
C ILE A 74 19.05 -13.58 9.84
N LEU A 75 17.91 -14.25 9.77
CA LEU A 75 17.72 -15.40 8.90
C LEU A 75 17.92 -15.04 7.41
N CYS A 76 17.46 -13.85 6.97
CA CYS A 76 17.70 -13.35 5.61
C CYS A 76 19.20 -13.22 5.33
N LEU A 77 20.00 -12.74 6.27
CA LEU A 77 21.46 -12.59 6.13
C LEU A 77 22.19 -13.93 5.95
N TYR A 78 21.67 -14.97 6.60
CA TYR A 78 22.24 -16.33 6.55
C TYR A 78 21.56 -17.24 5.53
N ALA A 79 20.64 -16.70 4.71
CA ALA A 79 19.98 -17.49 3.67
C ALA A 79 21.01 -18.04 2.66
N THR A 80 21.04 -19.36 2.50
CA THR A 80 21.94 -20.07 1.58
C THR A 80 21.35 -20.25 0.20
N SER A 81 20.02 -20.16 0.06
CA SER A 81 19.31 -20.24 -1.20
C SER A 81 18.21 -19.18 -1.28
N ILE A 82 17.73 -18.92 -2.50
CA ILE A 82 16.70 -17.92 -2.75
C ILE A 82 15.35 -18.33 -2.11
N GLU A 83 15.04 -19.62 -2.02
CA GLU A 83 13.79 -20.13 -1.42
C GLU A 83 13.75 -19.83 0.07
N TRP A 84 14.84 -20.05 0.79
CA TRP A 84 14.94 -19.68 2.21
C TRP A 84 14.85 -18.17 2.39
N PHE A 85 15.51 -17.41 1.52
CA PHE A 85 15.40 -15.95 1.56
C PHE A 85 13.95 -15.50 1.38
N ILE A 86 13.20 -16.03 0.40
CA ILE A 86 11.78 -15.73 0.16
C ILE A 86 10.94 -16.05 1.40
N LEU A 87 11.13 -17.22 2.02
CA LEU A 87 10.42 -17.60 3.24
C LEU A 87 10.69 -16.61 4.39
N PHE A 88 11.95 -16.24 4.59
CA PHE A 88 12.32 -15.30 5.66
C PHE A 88 11.81 -13.89 5.39
N ARG A 89 11.72 -13.48 4.13
CA ARG A 89 11.08 -12.23 3.70
C ARG A 89 9.58 -12.20 4.02
N LEU A 90 8.87 -13.32 3.85
CA LEU A 90 7.47 -13.44 4.25
C LEU A 90 7.31 -13.17 5.77
N ILE A 91 8.12 -13.83 6.59
CA ILE A 91 8.11 -13.64 8.05
C ILE A 91 8.46 -12.19 8.42
N GLN A 92 9.47 -11.61 7.76
CA GLN A 92 9.89 -10.23 7.97
C GLN A 92 8.76 -9.24 7.61
N GLY A 93 8.00 -9.50 6.53
CA GLY A 93 6.83 -8.72 6.15
C GLY A 93 5.72 -8.79 7.20
N ILE A 94 5.38 -9.98 7.70
CA ILE A 94 4.41 -10.16 8.79
C ILE A 94 4.82 -9.32 10.00
N ALA A 95 6.08 -9.38 10.38
CA ALA A 95 6.61 -8.61 11.50
C ALA A 95 6.56 -7.09 11.26
N GLY A 96 6.91 -6.62 10.06
CA GLY A 96 6.86 -5.21 9.67
C GLY A 96 5.45 -4.60 9.78
N ALA A 97 4.43 -5.38 9.48
CA ALA A 97 3.03 -4.96 9.59
C ALA A 97 2.65 -4.53 11.02
N GLY A 98 3.19 -5.22 12.04
CA GLY A 98 2.95 -4.88 13.43
C GLY A 98 3.37 -3.45 13.78
N GLY A 99 4.53 -3.00 13.30
CA GLY A 99 4.99 -1.63 13.49
C GLY A 99 4.06 -0.59 12.85
N ILE A 100 3.61 -0.85 11.63
CA ILE A 100 2.73 0.05 10.85
C ILE A 100 1.36 0.20 11.54
N VAL A 101 0.71 -0.92 11.85
CA VAL A 101 -0.65 -0.92 12.42
C VAL A 101 -0.65 -0.33 13.83
N ILE A 102 0.25 -0.82 14.69
CA ILE A 102 0.26 -0.45 16.11
C ILE A 102 0.66 1.03 16.29
N SER A 103 1.51 1.58 15.41
CA SER A 103 1.88 3.00 15.49
C SER A 103 0.68 3.93 15.32
N ARG A 104 -0.26 3.60 14.42
CA ARG A 104 -1.51 4.36 14.23
C ARG A 104 -2.43 4.22 15.43
N SER A 105 -2.59 3.00 15.94
CA SER A 105 -3.41 2.73 17.13
C SER A 105 -2.90 3.46 18.36
N ILE A 106 -1.58 3.53 18.59
CA ILE A 106 -0.99 4.32 19.68
C ILE A 106 -1.33 5.80 19.55
N ALA A 107 -1.35 6.34 18.33
CA ALA A 107 -1.71 7.74 18.10
C ALA A 107 -3.17 7.99 18.48
N THR A 108 -4.09 7.11 18.10
CA THR A 108 -5.52 7.23 18.43
C THR A 108 -5.80 7.02 19.92
N ASP A 109 -5.02 6.18 20.61
CA ASP A 109 -5.17 5.95 22.05
C ASP A 109 -4.71 7.15 22.89
N LYS A 110 -3.68 7.89 22.43
CA LYS A 110 -3.03 8.95 23.22
C LYS A 110 -3.53 10.35 22.93
N TYR A 111 -4.04 10.59 21.73
CA TYR A 111 -4.39 11.92 21.25
C TYR A 111 -5.84 11.98 20.80
N THR A 112 -6.48 13.15 20.97
CA THR A 112 -7.86 13.40 20.54
C THR A 112 -7.95 14.73 19.79
N GLY A 113 -9.02 14.92 19.03
CA GLY A 113 -9.32 16.18 18.36
C GLY A 113 -8.17 16.70 17.48
N ARG A 114 -7.77 17.94 17.68
CA ARG A 114 -6.74 18.63 16.88
C ARG A 114 -5.34 18.02 17.03
N GLU A 115 -5.01 17.48 18.19
CA GLU A 115 -3.71 16.83 18.43
C GLU A 115 -3.61 15.50 17.72
N LEU A 116 -4.68 14.71 17.71
CA LEU A 116 -4.76 13.48 16.90
C LEU A 116 -4.57 13.78 15.41
N ALA A 117 -5.26 14.81 14.91
CA ALA A 117 -5.13 15.20 13.49
C ALA A 117 -3.67 15.59 13.15
N LYS A 118 -2.99 16.34 14.03
CA LYS A 118 -1.55 16.67 13.85
C LYS A 118 -0.67 15.42 13.85
N MET A 119 -0.92 14.48 14.77
CA MET A 119 -0.14 13.25 14.87
C MET A 119 -0.35 12.34 13.65
N LEU A 120 -1.59 12.20 13.18
CA LEU A 120 -1.89 11.43 11.96
C LEU A 120 -1.30 12.09 10.71
N ALA A 121 -1.29 13.44 10.64
CA ALA A 121 -0.61 14.17 9.58
C ALA A 121 0.91 13.93 9.60
N LEU A 122 1.54 13.90 10.78
CA LEU A 122 2.95 13.57 10.92
C LEU A 122 3.24 12.12 10.48
N ILE A 123 2.39 11.16 10.87
CA ILE A 123 2.47 9.77 10.41
C ILE A 123 2.36 9.72 8.87
N GLY A 124 1.42 10.46 8.29
CA GLY A 124 1.27 10.56 6.84
C GLY A 124 2.50 11.16 6.15
N ALA A 125 3.07 12.23 6.70
CA ALA A 125 4.29 12.84 6.18
C ALA A 125 5.47 11.87 6.22
N VAL A 126 5.66 11.14 7.32
CA VAL A 126 6.71 10.12 7.43
C VAL A 126 6.50 9.00 6.42
N ASN A 127 5.26 8.55 6.20
CA ASN A 127 4.94 7.53 5.20
C ASN A 127 5.16 8.02 3.75
N GLY A 128 5.01 9.33 3.50
CA GLY A 128 5.30 9.92 2.19
C GLY A 128 6.80 10.11 1.93
N ILE A 129 7.57 10.42 2.98
CA ILE A 129 9.01 10.67 2.86
C ILE A 129 9.83 9.37 2.86
N ALA A 130 9.39 8.36 3.60
CA ALA A 130 10.12 7.10 3.74
C ALA A 130 10.39 6.38 2.41
N PRO A 131 9.46 6.27 1.44
CA PRO A 131 9.71 5.70 0.12
C PRO A 131 10.70 6.51 -0.72
N VAL A 132 10.88 7.80 -0.43
CA VAL A 132 11.90 8.64 -1.08
C VAL A 132 13.29 8.35 -0.50
N ILE A 133 13.40 8.31 0.81
CA ILE A 133 14.68 8.19 1.51
C ILE A 133 15.23 6.75 1.46
N SER A 134 14.36 5.74 1.60
CA SER A 134 14.82 4.35 1.73
C SER A 134 15.60 3.84 0.52
N PRO A 135 15.18 4.05 -0.75
CA PRO A 135 15.98 3.62 -1.90
C PRO A 135 17.26 4.45 -2.10
N ILE A 136 17.26 5.75 -1.71
CA ILE A 136 18.46 6.60 -1.78
C ILE A 136 19.54 6.02 -0.86
N ILE A 137 19.18 5.71 0.38
CA ILE A 137 20.11 5.05 1.32
C ILE A 137 20.52 3.69 0.74
N GLY A 138 19.56 2.90 0.21
CA GLY A 138 19.84 1.61 -0.41
C GLY A 138 20.82 1.70 -1.58
N GLY A 139 20.61 2.65 -2.49
CA GLY A 139 21.49 2.88 -3.63
C GLY A 139 22.90 3.29 -3.24
N ALA A 140 23.02 4.19 -2.24
CA ALA A 140 24.32 4.58 -1.70
C ALA A 140 25.08 3.43 -1.02
N LEU A 141 24.36 2.46 -0.49
CA LEU A 141 24.93 1.31 0.22
C LEU A 141 25.16 0.08 -0.68
N THR A 142 24.50 0.03 -1.86
CA THR A 142 24.57 -1.15 -2.74
C THR A 142 25.99 -1.46 -3.19
N ASP A 143 26.74 -0.46 -3.67
CA ASP A 143 28.10 -0.66 -4.17
C ASP A 143 29.12 -0.96 -3.05
N PRO A 144 29.14 -0.19 -1.91
CA PRO A 144 30.17 -0.40 -0.90
C PRO A 144 29.98 -1.64 -0.02
N ILE A 145 28.73 -2.03 0.30
CA ILE A 145 28.44 -3.12 1.26
C ILE A 145 27.50 -4.20 0.74
N GLY A 146 26.99 -4.04 -0.47
CA GLY A 146 26.10 -4.99 -1.13
C GLY A 146 24.76 -5.20 -0.40
N TRP A 147 23.94 -6.14 -0.90
CA TRP A 147 22.62 -6.40 -0.34
C TRP A 147 22.67 -6.90 1.12
N LYS A 148 23.69 -7.70 1.51
CA LYS A 148 23.84 -8.14 2.91
C LYS A 148 24.09 -6.97 3.85
N GLY A 149 24.90 -5.99 3.44
CA GLY A 149 25.13 -4.78 4.21
C GLY A 149 23.84 -3.97 4.42
N ILE A 150 22.96 -3.90 3.41
CA ILE A 150 21.67 -3.25 3.53
C ILE A 150 20.80 -3.97 4.59
N PHE A 151 20.79 -5.30 4.62
CA PHE A 151 20.09 -6.06 5.66
C PHE A 151 20.71 -5.89 7.05
N CYS A 152 22.03 -5.66 7.16
CA CYS A 152 22.66 -5.28 8.43
C CYS A 152 22.18 -3.90 8.92
N VAL A 153 22.00 -2.94 8.02
CA VAL A 153 21.42 -1.62 8.37
C VAL A 153 19.96 -1.76 8.82
N LEU A 154 19.16 -2.59 8.12
CA LEU A 154 17.79 -2.90 8.54
C LEU A 154 17.74 -3.58 9.91
N LEU A 155 18.69 -4.47 10.19
CA LEU A 155 18.84 -5.10 11.50
C LEU A 155 19.14 -4.07 12.59
N GLY A 156 20.07 -3.15 12.33
CA GLY A 156 20.39 -2.03 13.22
C GLY A 156 19.19 -1.14 13.49
N LEU A 157 18.40 -0.82 12.45
CA LEU A 157 17.17 -0.08 12.58
C LEU A 157 16.14 -0.83 13.44
N GLY A 158 16.00 -2.15 13.24
CA GLY A 158 15.15 -3.02 14.07
C GLY A 158 15.52 -2.98 15.54
N PHE A 159 16.81 -3.07 15.86
CA PHE A 159 17.31 -2.94 17.25
C PHE A 159 17.05 -1.56 17.83
N LEU A 160 17.24 -0.49 17.08
CA LEU A 160 17.00 0.87 17.51
C LEU A 160 15.51 1.09 17.84
N LEU A 161 14.63 0.58 17.00
CA LEU A 161 13.17 0.62 17.23
C LEU A 161 12.77 -0.24 18.44
N LEU A 162 13.39 -1.41 18.62
CA LEU A 162 13.16 -2.27 19.80
C LEU A 162 13.56 -1.55 21.08
N LEU A 163 14.77 -0.98 21.14
CA LEU A 163 15.26 -0.22 22.32
C LEU A 163 14.34 0.96 22.65
N GLY A 164 13.90 1.71 21.63
CA GLY A 164 12.91 2.79 21.82
C GLY A 164 11.57 2.27 22.34
N SER A 165 11.13 1.12 21.84
CA SER A 165 9.84 0.50 22.22
C SER A 165 9.88 -0.17 23.60
N LEU A 166 11.03 -0.57 24.10
CA LEU A 166 11.16 -1.11 25.46
C LEU A 166 10.80 -0.05 26.54
N ARG A 167 11.09 1.24 26.26
CA ARG A 167 10.71 2.37 27.14
C ARG A 167 9.26 2.81 26.97
N PHE A 168 8.56 2.28 25.96
CA PHE A 168 7.16 2.62 25.70
C PHE A 168 6.26 2.04 26.80
N ARG A 169 5.45 2.91 27.42
CA ARG A 169 4.39 2.49 28.35
C ARG A 169 3.13 2.15 27.59
N GLU A 170 2.39 1.13 28.09
CA GLU A 170 1.12 0.73 27.49
C GLU A 170 0.18 1.91 27.31
N SER A 171 -0.41 2.05 26.10
CA SER A 171 -1.34 3.13 25.79
C SER A 171 -2.81 2.70 25.89
N LEU A 172 -3.09 1.39 25.84
CA LEU A 172 -4.45 0.86 25.92
C LEU A 172 -4.71 0.28 27.32
N PRO A 173 -5.49 0.98 28.19
CA PRO A 173 -5.84 0.48 29.51
C PRO A 173 -6.57 -0.86 29.45
N PRO A 174 -6.45 -1.72 30.47
CA PRO A 174 -7.09 -3.04 30.49
C PRO A 174 -8.61 -2.97 30.26
N GLU A 175 -9.28 -1.93 30.77
CA GLU A 175 -10.73 -1.73 30.67
C GLU A 175 -11.20 -1.46 29.22
N HIS A 176 -10.33 -0.91 28.38
CA HIS A 176 -10.63 -0.61 26.97
C HIS A 176 -10.16 -1.72 26.01
N ARG A 177 -9.58 -2.81 26.53
CA ARG A 177 -9.19 -3.94 25.69
C ARG A 177 -10.41 -4.71 25.24
N LEU A 178 -10.44 -5.08 23.98
CA LEU A 178 -11.53 -5.86 23.44
C LEU A 178 -11.55 -7.24 24.10
N ALA A 179 -12.56 -7.49 24.96
CA ALA A 179 -12.87 -8.81 25.50
C ALA A 179 -13.55 -9.73 24.46
N THR A 180 -13.75 -9.21 23.24
CA THR A 180 -14.47 -9.89 22.16
C THR A 180 -13.76 -11.17 21.73
N ARG A 181 -14.58 -12.20 21.43
CA ARG A 181 -14.08 -13.46 20.86
C ARG A 181 -13.54 -13.19 19.47
N TRP A 182 -12.57 -13.97 19.02
CA TRP A 182 -12.07 -13.91 17.65
C TRP A 182 -13.20 -13.98 16.60
N SER A 183 -14.29 -14.73 16.91
CA SER A 183 -15.49 -14.81 16.08
C SER A 183 -16.11 -13.44 15.78
N ASP A 184 -16.16 -12.54 16.76
CA ASP A 184 -16.81 -11.23 16.61
C ASP A 184 -15.94 -10.29 15.76
N THR A 185 -14.62 -10.41 15.88
CA THR A 185 -13.67 -9.73 15.01
C THR A 185 -13.85 -10.20 13.56
N PHE A 186 -13.90 -11.52 13.32
CA PHE A 186 -14.16 -12.06 11.99
C PHE A 186 -15.54 -11.69 11.47
N HIS A 187 -16.55 -11.59 12.33
CA HIS A 187 -17.87 -11.11 11.94
C HIS A 187 -17.83 -9.65 11.47
N SER A 188 -17.14 -8.77 12.19
CA SER A 188 -16.94 -7.37 11.79
C SER A 188 -16.18 -7.27 10.45
N PHE A 189 -15.17 -8.10 10.23
CA PHE A 189 -14.46 -8.18 8.96
C PHE A 189 -15.39 -8.60 7.80
N ARG A 190 -16.25 -9.59 8.03
CA ARG A 190 -17.22 -10.07 7.05
C ARG A 190 -18.31 -9.04 6.75
N THR A 191 -18.83 -8.35 7.76
CA THR A 191 -19.88 -7.31 7.57
C THR A 191 -19.34 -6.13 6.77
N THR A 192 -18.12 -5.71 7.00
CA THR A 192 -17.48 -4.64 6.21
C THR A 192 -17.38 -4.99 4.72
N LEU A 193 -17.06 -6.26 4.39
CA LEU A 193 -17.03 -6.74 2.99
C LEU A 193 -18.42 -6.99 2.39
N SER A 194 -19.48 -6.96 3.17
CA SER A 194 -20.84 -7.07 2.65
C SER A 194 -21.32 -5.78 1.96
N ASP A 195 -20.70 -4.65 2.27
CA ASP A 195 -20.94 -3.39 1.56
C ASP A 195 -20.28 -3.41 0.19
N ARG A 196 -21.10 -3.63 -0.84
CA ARG A 196 -20.65 -3.72 -2.23
C ARG A 196 -19.95 -2.44 -2.72
N GLN A 197 -20.39 -1.27 -2.24
CA GLN A 197 -19.80 0.00 -2.66
C GLN A 197 -18.39 0.15 -2.08
N PHE A 198 -18.21 -0.18 -0.80
CA PHE A 198 -16.90 -0.26 -0.16
C PHE A 198 -15.96 -1.22 -0.90
N VAL A 199 -16.43 -2.42 -1.23
CA VAL A 199 -15.64 -3.43 -1.96
C VAL A 199 -15.16 -2.90 -3.31
N TYR A 200 -16.00 -2.21 -4.08
CA TYR A 200 -15.57 -1.64 -5.35
C TYR A 200 -14.51 -0.55 -5.19
N TYR A 201 -14.58 0.30 -4.15
CA TYR A 201 -13.53 1.27 -3.86
C TYR A 201 -12.23 0.60 -3.43
N VAL A 202 -12.31 -0.46 -2.61
CA VAL A 202 -11.13 -1.24 -2.20
C VAL A 202 -10.48 -1.93 -3.40
N LEU A 203 -11.26 -2.56 -4.28
CA LEU A 203 -10.75 -3.19 -5.50
C LEU A 203 -10.16 -2.16 -6.47
N GLN A 204 -10.80 -1.00 -6.64
CA GLN A 204 -10.26 0.09 -7.44
C GLN A 204 -8.89 0.51 -6.92
N MET A 205 -8.76 0.70 -5.60
CA MET A 205 -7.50 1.05 -4.95
C MET A 205 -6.46 -0.06 -5.10
N ALA A 206 -6.86 -1.32 -4.97
CA ALA A 206 -5.97 -2.47 -5.13
C ALA A 206 -5.37 -2.55 -6.54
N PHE A 207 -6.18 -2.30 -7.57
CA PHE A 207 -5.68 -2.26 -8.95
C PHE A 207 -4.78 -1.04 -9.22
N ALA A 208 -5.09 0.14 -8.67
CA ALA A 208 -4.20 1.29 -8.73
C ALA A 208 -2.86 1.02 -8.02
N GLN A 209 -2.89 0.33 -6.86
CA GLN A 209 -1.69 -0.18 -6.20
C GLN A 209 -0.97 -1.24 -7.03
N GLY A 210 -1.69 -2.03 -7.83
CA GLY A 210 -1.09 -2.97 -8.77
C GLY A 210 -0.17 -2.27 -9.77
N VAL A 211 -0.56 -1.09 -10.31
CA VAL A 211 0.31 -0.26 -11.15
C VAL A 211 1.56 0.16 -10.39
N LEU A 212 1.42 0.66 -9.16
CA LEU A 212 2.56 1.05 -8.33
C LEU A 212 3.52 -0.11 -8.06
N PHE A 213 3.00 -1.26 -7.68
CA PHE A 213 3.84 -2.41 -7.34
C PHE A 213 4.46 -3.09 -8.58
N ALA A 214 3.80 -3.03 -9.74
CA ALA A 214 4.42 -3.40 -11.01
C ALA A 214 5.63 -2.51 -11.31
N TYR A 215 5.49 -1.18 -11.14
CA TYR A 215 6.60 -0.24 -11.23
C TYR A 215 7.71 -0.57 -10.24
N ILE A 216 7.40 -0.74 -8.95
CA ILE A 216 8.39 -1.04 -7.90
C ILE A 216 9.18 -2.32 -8.23
N ALA A 217 8.51 -3.34 -8.75
CA ALA A 217 9.14 -4.61 -9.08
C ALA A 217 10.00 -4.55 -10.36
N SER A 218 9.55 -3.82 -11.40
CA SER A 218 10.23 -3.79 -12.71
C SER A 218 11.33 -2.73 -12.79
N SER A 219 11.15 -1.58 -12.15
CA SER A 219 12.03 -0.43 -12.36
C SER A 219 13.51 -0.68 -12.02
N PRO A 220 13.90 -1.44 -10.98
CA PRO A 220 15.32 -1.73 -10.75
C PRO A 220 15.97 -2.47 -11.92
N LEU A 221 15.22 -3.37 -12.57
CA LEU A 221 15.71 -4.15 -13.69
C LEU A 221 15.70 -3.33 -14.98
N ILE A 222 14.63 -2.57 -15.24
CA ILE A 222 14.52 -1.70 -16.41
C ILE A 222 15.61 -0.63 -16.37
N VAL A 223 15.74 0.10 -15.26
CA VAL A 223 16.68 1.23 -15.18
C VAL A 223 18.13 0.76 -15.13
N GLN A 224 18.44 -0.30 -14.38
CA GLN A 224 19.82 -0.73 -14.20
C GLN A 224 20.28 -1.73 -15.27
N GLN A 225 19.45 -2.74 -15.63
CA GLN A 225 19.89 -3.78 -16.57
C GLN A 225 19.62 -3.41 -18.02
N TYR A 226 18.44 -2.83 -18.33
CA TYR A 226 18.08 -2.49 -19.71
C TYR A 226 18.71 -1.14 -20.14
N TYR A 227 18.58 -0.08 -19.33
CA TYR A 227 19.16 1.23 -19.64
C TYR A 227 20.60 1.41 -19.16
N GLY A 228 21.15 0.50 -18.35
CA GLY A 228 22.54 0.51 -17.90
C GLY A 228 22.89 1.56 -16.84
N PHE A 229 21.92 2.10 -16.12
CA PHE A 229 22.17 3.09 -15.07
C PHE A 229 22.70 2.43 -13.78
N SER A 230 23.43 3.21 -12.97
CA SER A 230 23.90 2.77 -11.66
C SER A 230 22.77 2.62 -10.63
N ALA A 231 23.01 1.86 -9.56
CA ALA A 231 22.08 1.72 -8.44
C ALA A 231 21.72 3.07 -7.79
N MET A 232 22.68 4.02 -7.73
CA MET A 232 22.43 5.36 -7.23
C MET A 232 21.52 6.15 -8.18
N ALA A 233 21.76 6.10 -9.50
CA ALA A 233 20.93 6.78 -10.48
C ALA A 233 19.48 6.25 -10.44
N PHE A 234 19.30 4.92 -10.38
CA PHE A 234 17.99 4.30 -10.14
C PHE A 234 17.31 4.87 -8.89
N SER A 235 18.05 4.97 -7.78
CA SER A 235 17.50 5.45 -6.51
C SER A 235 17.04 6.90 -6.58
N LEU A 236 17.75 7.75 -7.34
CA LEU A 236 17.34 9.14 -7.58
C LEU A 236 16.08 9.22 -8.44
N CYS A 237 15.97 8.42 -9.51
CA CYS A 237 14.76 8.31 -10.31
C CYS A 237 13.58 7.86 -9.45
N PHE A 238 13.79 6.83 -8.63
CA PHE A 238 12.76 6.33 -7.70
C PHE A 238 12.29 7.42 -6.73
N ALA A 239 13.20 8.24 -6.22
CA ALA A 239 12.86 9.37 -5.35
C ALA A 239 12.03 10.44 -6.07
N VAL A 240 12.36 10.77 -7.32
CA VAL A 240 11.58 11.71 -8.15
C VAL A 240 10.18 11.14 -8.40
N ASN A 241 10.08 9.85 -8.69
CA ASN A 241 8.81 9.15 -8.88
C ASN A 241 7.95 9.16 -7.61
N ALA A 242 8.55 8.95 -6.44
CA ALA A 242 7.84 9.04 -5.17
C ALA A 242 7.34 10.48 -4.87
N ILE A 243 8.10 11.52 -5.28
CA ILE A 243 7.66 12.91 -5.21
C ILE A 243 6.46 13.15 -6.12
N ALA A 244 6.44 12.61 -7.34
CA ALA A 244 5.31 12.71 -8.25
C ALA A 244 4.02 12.12 -7.66
N ILE A 245 4.11 10.94 -7.03
CA ILE A 245 3.00 10.33 -6.29
C ILE A 245 2.53 11.26 -5.16
N GLY A 246 3.46 11.79 -4.36
CA GLY A 246 3.17 12.71 -3.28
C GLY A 246 2.48 14.00 -3.75
N MET A 247 2.93 14.58 -4.86
CA MET A 247 2.31 15.75 -5.47
C MET A 247 0.88 15.45 -5.93
N GLY A 248 0.65 14.28 -6.55
CA GLY A 248 -0.69 13.83 -6.91
C GLY A 248 -1.59 13.73 -5.68
N ALA A 249 -1.10 13.09 -4.61
CA ALA A 249 -1.85 12.95 -3.36
C ALA A 249 -2.24 14.32 -2.74
N VAL A 250 -1.32 15.28 -2.72
CA VAL A 250 -1.60 16.65 -2.23
C VAL A 250 -2.59 17.37 -3.14
N LEU A 251 -2.42 17.26 -4.45
CA LEU A 251 -3.29 17.95 -5.41
C LEU A 251 -4.72 17.40 -5.40
N SER A 252 -4.92 16.14 -5.01
CA SER A 252 -6.26 15.53 -4.87
C SER A 252 -7.17 16.34 -3.94
N ALA A 253 -6.60 16.99 -2.90
CA ALA A 253 -7.34 17.84 -1.97
C ALA A 253 -7.91 19.14 -2.59
N LYS A 254 -7.45 19.55 -3.78
CA LYS A 254 -7.99 20.70 -4.50
C LYS A 254 -9.26 20.40 -5.29
N PHE A 255 -9.58 19.14 -5.50
CA PHE A 255 -10.82 18.75 -6.15
C PHE A 255 -12.02 18.98 -5.23
N ARG A 256 -13.11 19.52 -5.78
CA ARG A 256 -14.34 19.79 -5.03
C ARG A 256 -15.00 18.52 -4.49
N HIS A 257 -14.95 17.44 -5.28
CA HIS A 257 -15.49 16.14 -4.90
C HIS A 257 -14.45 15.04 -5.10
N PRO A 258 -14.24 14.15 -4.12
CA PRO A 258 -13.33 13.02 -4.25
C PRO A 258 -13.67 12.10 -5.43
N SER A 259 -14.96 11.95 -5.75
CA SER A 259 -15.43 11.15 -6.91
C SER A 259 -14.88 11.66 -8.23
N ASP A 260 -14.89 12.99 -8.44
CA ASP A 260 -14.42 13.61 -9.69
C ASP A 260 -12.90 13.46 -9.82
N CYS A 261 -12.19 13.62 -8.69
CA CYS A 261 -10.75 13.35 -8.65
C CYS A 261 -10.45 11.90 -9.03
N THR A 262 -11.16 10.92 -8.44
CA THR A 262 -10.92 9.50 -8.72
C THR A 262 -11.22 9.15 -10.19
N VAL A 263 -12.30 9.67 -10.76
CA VAL A 263 -12.64 9.43 -12.19
C VAL A 263 -11.57 10.02 -13.10
N THR A 264 -11.19 11.29 -12.87
CA THR A 264 -10.17 11.96 -13.67
C THR A 264 -8.81 11.27 -13.58
N SER A 265 -8.42 10.86 -12.36
CA SER A 265 -7.15 10.16 -12.14
C SER A 265 -7.14 8.76 -12.76
N CYS A 266 -8.24 8.00 -12.69
CA CYS A 266 -8.34 6.71 -13.37
C CYS A 266 -8.29 6.85 -14.89
N ALA A 267 -8.95 7.86 -15.47
CA ALA A 267 -8.87 8.13 -16.91
C ALA A 267 -7.43 8.50 -17.33
N GLY A 268 -6.78 9.40 -16.59
CA GLY A 268 -5.38 9.74 -16.80
C GLY A 268 -4.45 8.54 -16.67
N MET A 269 -4.66 7.70 -15.65
CA MET A 269 -3.89 6.47 -15.43
C MET A 269 -4.03 5.49 -16.62
N VAL A 270 -5.23 5.30 -17.19
CA VAL A 270 -5.43 4.44 -18.37
C VAL A 270 -4.68 5.01 -19.58
N VAL A 271 -4.81 6.31 -19.85
CA VAL A 271 -4.12 6.96 -20.98
C VAL A 271 -2.60 6.84 -20.86
N MET A 272 -2.05 7.15 -19.67
CA MET A 272 -0.61 7.06 -19.43
C MET A 272 -0.10 5.60 -19.44
N ALA A 273 -0.86 4.66 -18.91
CA ALA A 273 -0.50 3.23 -18.95
C ALA A 273 -0.45 2.69 -20.39
N ILE A 274 -1.38 3.09 -21.25
CA ILE A 274 -1.38 2.71 -22.67
C ILE A 274 -0.16 3.35 -23.38
N ALA A 275 0.09 4.63 -23.15
CA ALA A 275 1.23 5.34 -23.74
C ALA A 275 2.56 4.70 -23.30
N GLU A 276 2.70 4.36 -22.01
CA GLU A 276 3.87 3.69 -21.45
C GLU A 276 4.05 2.29 -22.04
N CYS A 277 2.97 1.51 -22.16
CA CYS A 277 3.00 0.19 -22.77
C CYS A 277 3.50 0.23 -24.23
N ILE A 278 2.99 1.17 -25.02
CA ILE A 278 3.42 1.37 -26.42
C ILE A 278 4.90 1.78 -26.46
N ALA A 279 5.32 2.70 -25.60
CA ALA A 279 6.69 3.18 -25.52
C ALA A 279 7.66 2.07 -25.15
N LEU A 280 7.34 1.25 -24.16
CA LEU A 280 8.15 0.10 -23.73
C LEU A 280 8.27 -0.95 -24.84
N MET A 281 7.15 -1.29 -25.51
CA MET A 281 7.16 -2.25 -26.62
C MET A 281 7.95 -1.74 -27.83
N ALA A 282 7.99 -0.40 -28.06
CA ALA A 282 8.76 0.24 -29.10
C ALA A 282 10.24 0.39 -28.76
N GLY A 283 10.69 0.01 -27.55
CA GLY A 283 12.07 0.18 -27.12
C GLY A 283 12.48 1.65 -26.98
N CYS A 284 11.64 2.47 -26.36
CA CYS A 284 11.86 3.91 -26.22
C CYS A 284 13.15 4.23 -25.43
N ASN A 285 13.62 5.47 -25.54
CA ASN A 285 14.72 5.96 -24.73
C ASN A 285 14.27 6.22 -23.28
N PHE A 286 15.26 6.28 -22.37
CA PHE A 286 15.02 6.45 -20.93
C PHE A 286 14.16 7.69 -20.60
N TYR A 287 14.35 8.83 -21.29
CA TYR A 287 13.62 10.06 -20.96
C TYR A 287 12.12 9.98 -21.29
N ILE A 288 11.75 9.24 -22.33
CA ILE A 288 10.35 8.97 -22.67
C ILE A 288 9.75 8.04 -21.64
N TYR A 289 10.42 6.95 -21.30
CA TYR A 289 10.03 6.02 -20.23
C TYR A 289 9.77 6.77 -18.92
N GLU A 290 10.76 7.51 -18.43
CA GLU A 290 10.66 8.19 -17.13
C GLU A 290 9.59 9.29 -17.15
N GLY A 291 9.46 10.03 -18.24
CA GLY A 291 8.45 11.10 -18.38
C GLY A 291 7.01 10.57 -18.37
N LEU A 292 6.73 9.48 -19.08
CA LEU A 292 5.41 8.83 -19.08
C LEU A 292 5.12 8.17 -17.72
N LEU A 293 6.13 7.53 -17.13
CA LEU A 293 6.03 6.92 -15.83
C LEU A 293 5.73 7.95 -14.74
N LEU A 294 6.38 9.12 -14.74
CA LEU A 294 6.08 10.21 -13.81
C LEU A 294 4.61 10.65 -13.89
N ALA A 295 4.09 10.80 -15.12
CA ALA A 295 2.69 11.18 -15.34
C ALA A 295 1.73 10.06 -14.86
N LEU A 296 2.06 8.79 -15.11
CA LEU A 296 1.31 7.64 -14.64
C LEU A 296 1.26 7.60 -13.09
N LEU A 297 2.40 7.72 -12.45
CA LEU A 297 2.53 7.67 -10.99
C LEU A 297 1.89 8.90 -10.31
N PHE A 298 1.90 10.06 -10.94
CA PHE A 298 1.14 11.22 -10.49
C PHE A 298 -0.37 10.92 -10.45
N CYS A 299 -0.91 10.28 -11.50
CA CYS A 299 -2.31 9.85 -11.53
C CYS A 299 -2.61 8.81 -10.43
N VAL A 300 -1.70 7.88 -10.18
CA VAL A 300 -1.80 6.93 -9.07
C VAL A 300 -1.87 7.67 -7.72
N GLY A 301 -1.03 8.69 -7.52
CA GLY A 301 -1.04 9.52 -6.31
C GLY A 301 -2.38 10.25 -6.07
N LEU A 302 -2.97 10.84 -7.13
CA LEU A 302 -4.32 11.44 -7.08
C LEU A 302 -5.36 10.41 -6.60
N THR A 303 -5.28 9.18 -7.13
CA THR A 303 -6.20 8.10 -6.83
C THR A 303 -6.13 7.67 -5.36
N PHE A 304 -4.95 7.59 -4.76
CA PHE A 304 -4.77 7.08 -3.40
C PHE A 304 -5.58 7.85 -2.36
N THR A 305 -5.47 9.16 -2.35
CA THR A 305 -6.16 10.01 -1.38
C THR A 305 -7.66 10.05 -1.63
N SER A 306 -8.07 10.25 -2.89
CA SER A 306 -9.48 10.40 -3.23
C SER A 306 -10.27 9.10 -3.00
N THR A 307 -9.72 7.94 -3.40
CA THR A 307 -10.38 6.65 -3.20
C THR A 307 -10.42 6.24 -1.72
N THR A 308 -9.32 6.45 -0.99
CA THR A 308 -9.31 6.20 0.46
C THR A 308 -10.41 6.99 1.15
N THR A 309 -10.61 8.26 0.79
CA THR A 309 -11.68 9.09 1.33
C THR A 309 -13.05 8.48 1.04
N LEU A 310 -13.33 8.10 -0.22
CA LEU A 310 -14.59 7.48 -0.62
C LEU A 310 -14.86 6.16 0.10
N ALA A 311 -13.85 5.30 0.22
CA ALA A 311 -13.97 4.03 0.92
C ALA A 311 -14.26 4.22 2.42
N MET A 312 -13.55 5.15 3.07
CA MET A 312 -13.74 5.43 4.50
C MET A 312 -15.07 6.12 4.79
N GLU A 313 -15.63 6.91 3.85
CA GLU A 313 -16.97 7.47 3.97
C GLU A 313 -18.06 6.40 4.02
N CYS A 314 -17.90 5.28 3.29
CA CYS A 314 -18.84 4.16 3.31
C CYS A 314 -18.87 3.43 4.66
N GLN A 315 -17.75 3.41 5.40
CA GLN A 315 -17.56 2.59 6.61
C GLN A 315 -17.14 3.43 7.82
N ARG A 316 -17.81 4.56 8.06
CA ARG A 316 -17.46 5.47 9.17
C ARG A 316 -17.50 4.79 10.53
N GLU A 317 -18.49 3.93 10.77
CA GLU A 317 -18.68 3.22 12.04
C GLU A 317 -17.62 2.11 12.24
N ASN A 318 -17.18 1.48 11.16
CA ASN A 318 -16.19 0.39 11.17
C ASN A 318 -14.83 0.81 10.57
N SER A 319 -14.43 2.06 10.79
CA SER A 319 -13.27 2.67 10.15
C SER A 319 -11.95 1.91 10.38
N GLY A 320 -11.77 1.30 11.54
CA GLY A 320 -10.60 0.47 11.85
C GLY A 320 -10.52 -0.78 10.96
N THR A 321 -11.62 -1.54 10.87
CA THR A 321 -11.73 -2.74 10.02
C THR A 321 -11.63 -2.38 8.53
N ALA A 322 -12.24 -1.27 8.11
CA ALA A 322 -12.16 -0.76 6.74
C ALA A 322 -10.71 -0.40 6.36
N SER A 323 -9.98 0.28 7.24
CA SER A 323 -8.56 0.61 7.03
C SER A 323 -7.68 -0.63 6.96
N ALA A 324 -7.94 -1.65 7.78
CA ALA A 324 -7.22 -2.92 7.74
C ALA A 324 -7.45 -3.66 6.41
N TRP A 325 -8.69 -3.71 5.92
CA TRP A 325 -9.01 -4.28 4.61
C TRP A 325 -8.34 -3.52 3.47
N LEU A 326 -8.43 -2.18 3.48
CA LEU A 326 -7.76 -1.34 2.48
C LEU A 326 -6.26 -1.67 2.41
N GLY A 327 -5.57 -1.64 3.54
CA GLY A 327 -4.14 -1.93 3.58
C GLY A 327 -3.79 -3.36 3.14
N SER A 328 -4.52 -4.34 3.67
CA SER A 328 -4.26 -5.76 3.38
C SER A 328 -4.50 -6.11 1.91
N ILE A 329 -5.62 -5.69 1.32
CA ILE A 329 -5.96 -5.99 -0.09
C ILE A 329 -5.00 -5.27 -1.04
N CYS A 330 -4.58 -4.04 -0.73
CA CYS A 330 -3.59 -3.31 -1.51
C CYS A 330 -2.23 -4.02 -1.53
N PHE A 331 -1.74 -4.48 -0.39
CA PHE A 331 -0.48 -5.24 -0.34
C PHE A 331 -0.62 -6.63 -0.97
N ALA A 332 -1.78 -7.28 -0.84
CA ALA A 332 -2.06 -8.56 -1.51
C ALA A 332 -2.04 -8.39 -3.04
N ALA A 333 -2.63 -7.32 -3.57
CA ALA A 333 -2.56 -6.99 -4.99
C ALA A 333 -1.11 -6.81 -5.45
N GLY A 334 -0.28 -6.11 -4.66
CA GLY A 334 1.16 -5.99 -4.90
C GLY A 334 1.87 -7.34 -4.93
N GLY A 335 1.55 -8.21 -3.98
CA GLY A 335 2.08 -9.58 -3.92
C GLY A 335 1.70 -10.44 -5.12
N ILE A 336 0.54 -10.21 -5.72
CA ILE A 336 0.10 -10.93 -6.93
C ILE A 336 0.76 -10.34 -8.18
N VAL A 337 0.82 -9.02 -8.29
CA VAL A 337 1.28 -8.31 -9.49
C VAL A 337 2.80 -8.36 -9.65
N SER A 338 3.55 -8.22 -8.56
CA SER A 338 5.02 -8.14 -8.61
C SER A 338 5.70 -9.30 -9.36
N PRO A 339 5.36 -10.59 -9.14
CA PRO A 339 6.03 -11.68 -9.84
C PRO A 339 5.62 -11.76 -11.32
N LEU A 340 4.45 -11.25 -11.70
CA LEU A 340 3.98 -11.29 -13.08
C LEU A 340 4.84 -10.44 -14.02
N VAL A 341 5.50 -9.43 -13.51
CA VAL A 341 6.40 -8.54 -14.29
C VAL A 341 7.60 -9.28 -14.84
N GLY A 342 8.06 -10.34 -14.16
CA GLY A 342 9.25 -11.09 -14.54
C GLY A 342 8.99 -12.38 -15.33
N ILE A 343 7.76 -12.66 -15.75
CA ILE A 343 7.42 -13.95 -16.41
C ILE A 343 8.03 -14.06 -17.81
N ASN A 344 8.00 -12.98 -18.59
CA ASN A 344 8.51 -12.90 -19.97
C ASN A 344 9.53 -11.76 -20.09
N ASP A 345 9.59 -11.13 -21.26
CA ASP A 345 10.30 -9.87 -21.43
C ASP A 345 9.75 -8.81 -20.49
N ILE A 346 10.66 -8.23 -19.70
CA ILE A 346 10.28 -7.34 -18.59
C ILE A 346 9.58 -6.06 -19.07
N LEU A 347 9.96 -5.55 -20.25
CA LEU A 347 9.36 -4.33 -20.82
C LEU A 347 7.91 -4.57 -21.21
N SER A 348 7.68 -5.61 -22.01
CA SER A 348 6.35 -5.98 -22.48
C SER A 348 5.44 -6.39 -21.34
N SER A 349 5.93 -7.20 -20.40
CA SER A 349 5.16 -7.63 -19.23
C SER A 349 4.75 -6.46 -18.35
N THR A 350 5.66 -5.52 -18.08
CA THR A 350 5.39 -4.31 -17.29
C THR A 350 4.32 -3.45 -17.95
N GLY A 351 4.47 -3.15 -19.24
CA GLY A 351 3.51 -2.34 -19.99
C GLY A 351 2.11 -2.94 -20.00
N VAL A 352 1.99 -4.24 -20.28
CA VAL A 352 0.70 -4.95 -20.28
C VAL A 352 0.05 -4.93 -18.89
N ILE A 353 0.82 -5.15 -17.83
CA ILE A 353 0.31 -5.14 -16.45
C ILE A 353 -0.18 -3.74 -16.07
N PHE A 354 0.53 -2.68 -16.45
CA PHE A 354 0.07 -1.30 -16.23
C PHE A 354 -1.31 -1.08 -16.87
N VAL A 355 -1.49 -1.49 -18.12
CA VAL A 355 -2.77 -1.34 -18.84
C VAL A 355 -3.87 -2.14 -18.17
N LEU A 356 -3.64 -3.41 -17.87
CA LEU A 356 -4.65 -4.29 -17.26
C LEU A 356 -5.09 -3.75 -15.88
N CYS A 357 -4.15 -3.36 -15.05
CA CYS A 357 -4.44 -2.80 -13.74
C CYS A 357 -5.16 -1.45 -13.84
N ALA A 358 -4.75 -0.56 -14.76
CA ALA A 358 -5.39 0.74 -14.96
C ALA A 358 -6.84 0.58 -15.46
N LEU A 359 -7.08 -0.31 -16.43
CA LEU A 359 -8.43 -0.60 -16.92
C LEU A 359 -9.32 -1.23 -15.85
N ALA A 360 -8.82 -2.20 -15.09
CA ALA A 360 -9.55 -2.81 -13.99
C ALA A 360 -9.91 -1.78 -12.90
N SER A 361 -8.97 -0.89 -12.56
CA SER A 361 -9.20 0.22 -11.63
C SER A 361 -10.30 1.15 -12.14
N ALA A 362 -10.26 1.55 -13.41
CA ALA A 362 -11.28 2.38 -14.05
C ALA A 362 -12.65 1.69 -14.08
N CYS A 363 -12.72 0.41 -14.41
CA CYS A 363 -13.98 -0.36 -14.38
C CYS A 363 -14.60 -0.37 -12.98
N CYS A 364 -13.80 -0.61 -11.94
CA CYS A 364 -14.29 -0.64 -10.55
C CYS A 364 -14.92 0.70 -10.13
N ILE A 365 -14.30 1.85 -10.46
CA ILE A 365 -14.84 3.15 -10.10
C ILE A 365 -16.13 3.47 -10.85
N PHE A 366 -16.22 3.13 -12.14
CA PHE A 366 -17.46 3.34 -12.91
C PHE A 366 -18.62 2.52 -12.35
N ILE A 367 -18.39 1.27 -11.93
CA ILE A 367 -19.42 0.44 -11.30
C ILE A 367 -19.83 1.03 -9.94
N ALA A 368 -18.86 1.46 -9.11
CA ALA A 368 -19.12 2.06 -7.81
C ALA A 368 -19.99 3.32 -7.91
N LEU A 369 -19.68 4.23 -8.83
CA LEU A 369 -20.39 5.48 -9.02
C LEU A 369 -21.75 5.30 -9.73
N GLY A 370 -21.86 4.36 -10.66
CA GLY A 370 -23.13 4.00 -11.30
C GLY A 370 -24.17 3.58 -10.27
N LYS A 371 -23.77 2.74 -9.31
CA LYS A 371 -24.66 2.30 -8.21
C LYS A 371 -25.02 3.45 -7.25
N ARG A 372 -24.12 4.38 -6.98
CA ARG A 372 -24.41 5.56 -6.13
C ARG A 372 -25.51 6.44 -6.76
N ARG A 373 -25.47 6.67 -8.08
CA ARG A 373 -26.51 7.42 -8.81
C ARG A 373 -27.85 6.70 -8.73
N THR A 374 -27.89 5.40 -8.99
CA THR A 374 -29.13 4.60 -8.93
C THR A 374 -29.73 4.59 -7.53
N GLY A 375 -28.93 4.44 -6.48
CA GLY A 375 -29.37 4.50 -5.09
C GLY A 375 -29.94 5.88 -4.68
N LEU A 376 -29.32 6.96 -5.15
CA LEU A 376 -29.83 8.33 -4.92
C LEU A 376 -31.19 8.57 -5.63
N TYR A 377 -31.35 8.08 -6.87
CA TYR A 377 -32.61 8.15 -7.60
C TYR A 377 -33.72 7.37 -6.91
N LEU A 378 -33.43 6.17 -6.43
CA LEU A 378 -34.44 5.35 -5.69
C LEU A 378 -34.85 6.01 -4.38
N ASN A 379 -33.91 6.59 -3.62
CA ASN A 379 -34.25 7.33 -2.41
C ASN A 379 -35.08 8.60 -2.68
N LEU A 380 -34.76 9.34 -3.74
CA LEU A 380 -35.54 10.52 -4.14
C LEU A 380 -36.95 10.13 -4.56
N ILE A 381 -37.15 9.02 -5.28
CA ILE A 381 -38.45 8.50 -5.66
C ILE A 381 -39.21 8.03 -4.42
N TYR A 382 -38.57 7.36 -3.48
CA TYR A 382 -39.17 6.88 -2.25
C TYR A 382 -39.66 8.03 -1.36
N HIS A 383 -38.85 9.09 -1.16
CA HIS A 383 -39.23 10.28 -0.42
C HIS A 383 -40.34 11.10 -1.14
N LYS A 384 -40.30 11.14 -2.47
CA LYS A 384 -41.35 11.82 -3.25
C LYS A 384 -42.72 11.11 -3.15
N ASN A 385 -42.71 9.76 -3.05
CA ASN A 385 -43.92 8.98 -2.87
C ASN A 385 -44.49 9.06 -1.43
N GLN A 386 -43.65 9.33 -0.43
CA GLN A 386 -44.11 9.56 0.95
C GLN A 386 -44.63 11.00 1.19
N SER A 387 -44.21 11.95 0.37
CA SER A 387 -44.67 13.36 0.47
C SER A 387 -45.95 13.68 -0.29
N VAL A 388 -46.61 12.70 -0.92
CA VAL A 388 -47.94 12.88 -1.50
C VAL A 388 -48.98 12.68 -0.40
N PRO A 389 -49.67 13.75 0.12
CA PRO A 389 -50.70 13.60 1.12
C PRO A 389 -51.85 12.77 0.54
N ASN A 390 -52.28 11.79 1.32
CA ASN A 390 -53.41 10.93 1.00
C ASN A 390 -54.68 11.80 0.85
N ARG A 391 -54.96 12.28 -0.36
CA ARG A 391 -56.20 13.00 -0.71
C ARG A 391 -57.36 12.01 -0.88
N LYS A 392 -57.72 11.31 0.20
CA LYS A 392 -58.99 10.57 0.27
C LYS A 392 -59.50 10.61 1.70
N SER A 393 -60.14 11.71 2.08
CA SER A 393 -61.21 11.77 3.07
C SER A 393 -61.75 13.20 3.17
N PHE A 394 -62.45 13.69 2.15
CA PHE A 394 -63.48 14.72 2.30
C PHE A 394 -64.57 14.41 1.27
N GLY A 395 -65.61 13.77 1.76
CA GLY A 395 -66.84 13.55 0.99
C GLY A 395 -67.78 12.56 1.68
N ALA A 396 -68.43 12.98 2.71
CA ALA A 396 -69.76 12.55 3.09
C ALA A 396 -70.12 13.16 4.46
N GLU A 397 -70.75 14.33 4.44
CA GLU A 397 -71.99 14.69 5.15
C GLU A 397 -72.31 16.15 4.84
#